data_946d3e04bb32b12105e4b41da44acf37
#
_entry.id   946d3e04bb32b12105e4b41da44acf37
#
_cell.length_a   1.000
_cell.length_b   1.000
_cell.length_c   1.000
_cell.angle_alpha   90.00
_cell.angle_beta   90.00
_cell.angle_gamma   90.00
#
_symmetry.space_group_name_H-M   'P 1'
#
loop_
_entity.id
_entity.type
_entity.pdbx_description
1 polymer ?
#
loop_
_entity_poly.entity_id
_entity_poly.type
_entity_poly.pdbx_seq_one_letter_code
_entity_poly.pdbx_strand_id
1 'polypeptide(L)'
;MSLPALHIGELTARIPIIQGGMGIGISLSGLAGAVAKEGGIGVISAAQPGFDEPDFRTNTIAANCRALARHLKKAHETAPDGIIGVNIMTKGYNYEVYAKCAVENGADIIFSGAGLPADLPACVEGSKTKIAPIIGSPKACRILLKLWDRHHHTTADLVVIEGPKAGGHLGYTCLLYTSPSPRDRSL
;
A
#
# COMPACT_ATOMS: atom_id res chain seq x y z
N MET A 1 -25.76 13.53 2.59
CA MET A 1 -25.13 12.78 3.71
C MET A 1 -23.63 12.88 3.54
N SER A 2 -22.90 13.38 4.54
CA SER A 2 -21.43 13.33 4.53
C SER A 2 -21.00 11.95 5.02
N LEU A 3 -20.01 11.35 4.36
CA LEU A 3 -19.37 10.13 4.85
C LEU A 3 -18.60 10.46 6.16
N PRO A 4 -18.53 9.54 7.12
CA PRO A 4 -17.70 9.75 8.31
C PRO A 4 -16.22 9.76 7.90
N ALA A 5 -15.39 10.54 8.60
CA ALA A 5 -13.94 10.52 8.40
C ALA A 5 -13.36 9.17 8.82
N LEU A 6 -12.26 8.78 8.17
CA LEU A 6 -11.50 7.58 8.52
C LEU A 6 -10.33 7.97 9.43
N HIS A 7 -10.30 7.38 10.63
CA HIS A 7 -9.22 7.59 11.59
C HIS A 7 -8.31 6.36 11.65
N ILE A 8 -7.00 6.57 11.56
CA ILE A 8 -5.95 5.54 11.62
C ILE A 8 -4.88 6.06 12.58
N GLY A 9 -5.01 5.75 13.89
CA GLY A 9 -4.21 6.40 14.91
C GLY A 9 -4.42 7.91 14.87
N GLU A 10 -3.35 8.66 14.75
CA GLU A 10 -3.37 10.13 14.62
C GLU A 10 -3.72 10.64 13.20
N LEU A 11 -3.71 9.76 12.20
CA LEU A 11 -4.07 10.14 10.84
C LEU A 11 -5.60 10.23 10.67
N THR A 12 -6.06 11.26 9.98
CA THR A 12 -7.48 11.44 9.69
C THR A 12 -7.70 11.76 8.22
N ALA A 13 -8.25 10.82 7.48
CA ALA A 13 -8.73 11.05 6.12
C ALA A 13 -10.15 11.60 6.17
N ARG A 14 -10.35 12.83 5.70
CA ARG A 14 -11.65 13.50 5.68
C ARG A 14 -12.67 12.76 4.82
N ILE A 15 -12.20 12.14 3.74
CA ILE A 15 -12.97 11.26 2.88
C ILE A 15 -12.45 9.83 3.07
N PRO A 16 -13.28 8.85 3.48
CA PRO A 16 -12.84 7.47 3.78
C PRO A 16 -12.61 6.67 2.48
N ILE A 17 -11.79 7.19 1.60
CA ILE A 17 -11.40 6.56 0.33
C ILE A 17 -9.91 6.40 0.29
N ILE A 18 -9.45 5.17 0.04
CA ILE A 18 -8.06 4.81 -0.13
C ILE A 18 -7.85 4.43 -1.58
N GLN A 19 -6.96 5.13 -2.27
CA GLN A 19 -6.59 4.79 -3.64
C GLN A 19 -5.84 3.47 -3.67
N GLY A 20 -6.14 2.60 -4.63
CA GLY A 20 -5.36 1.39 -4.89
C GLY A 20 -4.00 1.71 -5.52
N GLY A 21 -2.95 0.99 -5.08
CA GLY A 21 -1.63 1.08 -5.70
C GLY A 21 -1.61 0.36 -7.06
N MET A 22 -1.36 1.08 -8.13
CA MET A 22 -1.29 0.55 -9.51
C MET A 22 0.12 0.78 -10.07
N GLY A 23 0.84 -0.28 -10.39
CA GLY A 23 2.10 -0.27 -11.15
C GLY A 23 1.79 -0.47 -12.64
N ILE A 24 2.71 -0.22 -13.56
CA ILE A 24 3.92 0.57 -13.45
C ILE A 24 3.60 1.96 -14.00
N GLY A 25 4.05 3.01 -13.31
CA GLY A 25 3.90 4.37 -13.82
C GLY A 25 2.51 5.01 -13.63
N ILE A 26 1.53 4.31 -13.04
CA ILE A 26 0.15 4.82 -12.86
C ILE A 26 0.02 5.55 -11.51
N SER A 27 0.18 4.82 -10.40
CA SER A 27 0.08 5.41 -9.06
C SER A 27 1.40 6.03 -8.65
N LEU A 28 1.66 7.22 -9.14
CA LEU A 28 2.80 8.06 -8.78
C LEU A 28 2.34 9.35 -8.09
N SER A 29 3.25 10.29 -7.86
CA SER A 29 2.99 11.53 -7.12
C SER A 29 1.79 12.34 -7.61
N GLY A 30 1.54 12.38 -8.93
CA GLY A 30 0.45 13.14 -9.50
C GLY A 30 -0.91 12.65 -9.02
N LEU A 31 -1.18 11.35 -9.15
CA LEU A 31 -2.43 10.74 -8.72
C LEU A 31 -2.53 10.72 -7.19
N ALA A 32 -1.48 10.25 -6.50
CA ALA A 32 -1.50 10.17 -5.04
C ALA A 32 -1.69 11.55 -4.38
N GLY A 33 -0.96 12.58 -4.85
CA GLY A 33 -1.09 13.94 -4.35
C GLY A 33 -2.50 14.52 -4.60
N ALA A 34 -3.07 14.28 -5.77
CA ALA A 34 -4.43 14.75 -6.08
C ALA A 34 -5.49 14.11 -5.16
N VAL A 35 -5.43 12.79 -4.95
CA VAL A 35 -6.35 12.09 -4.04
C VAL A 35 -6.20 12.58 -2.60
N ALA A 36 -4.98 12.75 -2.12
CA ALA A 36 -4.70 13.23 -0.77
C ALA A 36 -5.18 14.68 -0.58
N LYS A 37 -5.00 15.56 -1.58
CA LYS A 37 -5.48 16.94 -1.57
C LYS A 37 -7.00 17.03 -1.44
N GLU A 38 -7.73 16.13 -2.05
CA GLU A 38 -9.19 16.03 -1.91
C GLU A 38 -9.64 15.44 -0.57
N GLY A 39 -8.70 14.95 0.26
CA GLY A 39 -8.96 14.46 1.62
C GLY A 39 -9.13 12.95 1.72
N GLY A 40 -8.85 12.21 0.67
CA GLY A 40 -8.67 10.75 0.69
C GLY A 40 -7.23 10.36 1.08
N ILE A 41 -6.90 9.08 0.98
CA ILE A 41 -5.53 8.58 1.14
C ILE A 41 -4.97 8.31 -0.25
N GLY A 42 -3.97 9.11 -0.67
CA GLY A 42 -3.24 8.91 -1.92
C GLY A 42 -2.18 7.82 -1.74
N VAL A 43 -2.04 6.94 -2.74
CA VAL A 43 -1.12 5.80 -2.61
C VAL A 43 -0.17 5.74 -3.82
N ILE A 44 1.13 5.72 -3.54
CA ILE A 44 2.19 5.52 -4.53
C ILE A 44 2.48 4.02 -4.62
N SER A 45 2.61 3.49 -5.84
CA SER A 45 3.02 2.11 -6.06
C SER A 45 4.54 1.98 -6.07
N ALA A 46 5.09 1.10 -5.24
CA ALA A 46 6.51 0.75 -5.24
C ALA A 46 6.88 -0.26 -6.36
N ALA A 47 5.92 -0.63 -7.21
CA ALA A 47 6.20 -1.48 -8.37
C ALA A 47 6.89 -0.67 -9.46
N GLN A 48 8.21 -0.74 -9.48
CA GLN A 48 9.11 -0.10 -10.45
C GLN A 48 8.85 1.42 -10.66
N PRO A 49 8.80 2.23 -9.59
CA PRO A 49 8.56 3.67 -9.74
C PRO A 49 9.67 4.40 -10.49
N GLY A 50 10.86 3.80 -10.58
CA GLY A 50 12.03 4.34 -11.27
C GLY A 50 12.22 3.85 -12.71
N PHE A 51 11.16 3.33 -13.34
CA PHE A 51 11.23 2.77 -14.70
C PHE A 51 11.74 3.77 -15.75
N ASP A 52 11.63 5.07 -15.49
CA ASP A 52 12.08 6.19 -16.32
C ASP A 52 13.49 6.71 -15.95
N GLU A 53 14.11 6.17 -14.90
CA GLU A 53 15.46 6.54 -14.50
C GLU A 53 16.50 6.02 -15.50
N PRO A 54 17.54 6.81 -15.84
CA PRO A 54 18.55 6.43 -16.85
C PRO A 54 19.28 5.12 -16.55
N ASP A 55 19.50 4.83 -15.27
CA ASP A 55 20.21 3.64 -14.80
C ASP A 55 19.28 2.52 -14.31
N PHE A 56 17.99 2.60 -14.61
CA PHE A 56 17.01 1.63 -14.14
C PHE A 56 17.38 0.17 -14.47
N ARG A 57 17.91 -0.08 -15.67
CA ARG A 57 18.27 -1.43 -16.12
C ARG A 57 19.53 -1.98 -15.47
N THR A 58 20.43 -1.13 -15.03
CA THR A 58 21.73 -1.51 -14.44
C THR A 58 21.73 -1.41 -12.92
N ASN A 59 20.88 -0.55 -12.34
CA ASN A 59 20.83 -0.29 -10.91
C ASN A 59 19.38 -0.11 -10.44
N THR A 60 18.54 -1.08 -10.73
CA THR A 60 17.09 -1.07 -10.53
C THR A 60 16.67 -0.66 -9.11
N ILE A 61 17.36 -1.19 -8.07
CA ILE A 61 17.00 -0.90 -6.68
C ILE A 61 17.20 0.57 -6.36
N ALA A 62 18.39 1.10 -6.65
CA ALA A 62 18.69 2.50 -6.37
C ALA A 62 17.82 3.46 -7.20
N ALA A 63 17.56 3.13 -8.47
CA ALA A 63 16.66 3.88 -9.32
C ALA A 63 15.25 3.95 -8.74
N ASN A 64 14.71 2.81 -8.29
CA ASN A 64 13.40 2.75 -7.65
C ASN A 64 13.34 3.54 -6.33
N CYS A 65 14.38 3.45 -5.49
CA CYS A 65 14.42 4.19 -4.23
C CYS A 65 14.49 5.70 -4.46
N ARG A 66 15.32 6.16 -5.41
CA ARG A 66 15.37 7.59 -5.77
C ARG A 66 14.03 8.10 -6.31
N ALA A 67 13.40 7.32 -7.19
CA ALA A 67 12.12 7.67 -7.74
C ALA A 67 11.02 7.69 -6.67
N LEU A 68 11.01 6.69 -5.76
CA LEU A 68 10.06 6.63 -4.66
C LEU A 68 10.19 7.85 -3.75
N ALA A 69 11.42 8.22 -3.36
CA ALA A 69 11.72 9.43 -2.60
C ALA A 69 11.22 10.69 -3.30
N ARG A 70 11.53 10.82 -4.60
CA ARG A 70 11.08 11.95 -5.44
C ARG A 70 9.55 12.04 -5.49
N HIS A 71 8.86 10.92 -5.67
CA HIS A 71 7.41 10.89 -5.76
C HIS A 71 6.73 11.15 -4.40
N LEU A 72 7.25 10.64 -3.30
CA LEU A 72 6.75 10.95 -1.96
C LEU A 72 6.85 12.46 -1.68
N LYS A 73 8.03 13.03 -1.88
CA LYS A 73 8.25 14.47 -1.72
C LYS A 73 7.26 15.30 -2.54
N LYS A 74 7.13 15.00 -3.85
CA LYS A 74 6.22 15.72 -4.74
C LYS A 74 4.75 15.55 -4.38
N ALA A 75 4.33 14.39 -3.86
CA ALA A 75 2.96 14.16 -3.41
C ALA A 75 2.65 15.01 -2.17
N HIS A 76 3.54 15.08 -1.18
CA HIS A 76 3.41 15.95 -0.02
C HIS A 76 3.45 17.44 -0.38
N GLU A 77 4.25 17.85 -1.36
CA GLU A 77 4.22 19.23 -1.88
C GLU A 77 2.85 19.59 -2.48
N THR A 78 2.16 18.60 -3.10
CA THR A 78 0.82 18.78 -3.68
C THR A 78 -0.26 18.79 -2.62
N ALA A 79 -0.10 18.02 -1.55
CA ALA A 79 -1.02 17.85 -0.44
C ALA A 79 -0.28 17.89 0.90
N PRO A 80 0.11 19.08 1.40
CA PRO A 80 0.93 19.22 2.62
C PRO A 80 0.28 18.61 3.88
N ASP A 81 -1.06 18.68 3.97
CA ASP A 81 -1.85 18.11 5.07
C ASP A 81 -2.52 16.78 4.69
N GLY A 82 -2.19 16.23 3.53
CA GLY A 82 -2.76 15.01 3.00
C GLY A 82 -2.01 13.76 3.45
N ILE A 83 -2.68 12.62 3.41
CA ILE A 83 -2.10 11.32 3.79
C ILE A 83 -1.59 10.64 2.51
N ILE A 84 -0.30 10.34 2.48
CA ILE A 84 0.38 9.66 1.37
C ILE A 84 0.87 8.28 1.81
N GLY A 85 0.26 7.25 1.26
CA GLY A 85 0.68 5.87 1.47
C GLY A 85 1.59 5.34 0.36
N VAL A 86 2.23 4.22 0.64
CA VAL A 86 2.99 3.43 -0.34
C VAL A 86 2.48 2.00 -0.37
N ASN A 87 2.15 1.49 -1.57
CA ASN A 87 1.78 0.10 -1.75
C ASN A 87 2.99 -0.74 -2.18
N ILE A 88 3.28 -1.81 -1.42
CA ILE A 88 4.43 -2.69 -1.65
C ILE A 88 3.96 -4.14 -1.69
N MET A 89 4.33 -4.87 -2.75
CA MET A 89 4.05 -6.31 -2.86
C MET A 89 5.03 -7.11 -2.00
N THR A 90 4.52 -7.91 -1.06
CA THR A 90 5.35 -8.74 -0.14
C THR A 90 6.25 -9.74 -0.88
N LYS A 91 5.75 -10.33 -1.97
CA LYS A 91 6.54 -11.27 -2.80
C LYS A 91 7.48 -10.58 -3.79
N GLY A 92 7.58 -9.25 -3.76
CA GLY A 92 8.52 -8.51 -4.58
C GLY A 92 9.97 -8.71 -4.12
N TYR A 93 10.91 -8.71 -5.09
CA TYR A 93 12.34 -8.65 -4.75
C TYR A 93 12.62 -7.36 -3.97
N ASN A 94 13.45 -7.45 -2.92
CA ASN A 94 13.90 -6.29 -2.13
C ASN A 94 12.77 -5.56 -1.37
N TYR A 95 11.75 -6.31 -0.92
CA TYR A 95 10.61 -5.80 -0.16
C TYR A 95 11.02 -4.85 0.98
N GLU A 96 11.92 -5.30 1.85
CA GLU A 96 12.39 -4.54 3.01
C GLU A 96 13.11 -3.25 2.61
N VAL A 97 13.89 -3.29 1.52
CA VAL A 97 14.59 -2.11 1.02
C VAL A 97 13.60 -1.02 0.62
N TYR A 98 12.54 -1.40 -0.10
CA TYR A 98 11.53 -0.43 -0.52
C TYR A 98 10.66 0.05 0.66
N ALA A 99 10.38 -0.82 1.63
CA ALA A 99 9.67 -0.43 2.84
C ALA A 99 10.47 0.59 3.66
N LYS A 100 11.74 0.32 3.92
CA LYS A 100 12.64 1.26 4.62
C LYS A 100 12.80 2.57 3.84
N CYS A 101 13.01 2.49 2.52
CA CYS A 101 13.08 3.68 1.67
C CYS A 101 11.79 4.52 1.75
N ALA A 102 10.61 3.89 1.78
CA ALA A 102 9.34 4.61 1.94
C ALA A 102 9.25 5.31 3.30
N VAL A 103 9.63 4.64 4.39
CA VAL A 103 9.66 5.19 5.75
C VAL A 103 10.62 6.37 5.85
N GLU A 104 11.84 6.22 5.38
CA GLU A 104 12.89 7.26 5.41
C GLU A 104 12.50 8.51 4.62
N ASN A 105 11.62 8.37 3.64
CA ASN A 105 11.14 9.47 2.81
C ASN A 105 9.71 9.93 3.14
N GLY A 106 9.22 9.60 4.35
CA GLY A 106 8.02 10.19 4.92
C GLY A 106 6.71 9.60 4.42
N ALA A 107 6.67 8.31 4.07
CA ALA A 107 5.40 7.65 3.86
C ALA A 107 4.57 7.61 5.15
N ASP A 108 3.31 8.08 5.10
CA ASP A 108 2.42 8.08 6.27
C ASP A 108 1.90 6.68 6.59
N ILE A 109 1.75 5.83 5.57
CA ILE A 109 1.22 4.48 5.72
C ILE A 109 1.77 3.54 4.65
N ILE A 110 2.10 2.30 5.01
CA ILE A 110 2.48 1.25 4.06
C ILE A 110 1.35 0.23 3.92
N PHE A 111 0.83 0.10 2.71
CA PHE A 111 -0.10 -0.95 2.31
C PHE A 111 0.68 -2.13 1.73
N SER A 112 0.56 -3.31 2.33
CA SER A 112 1.33 -4.47 1.89
C SER A 112 0.47 -5.71 1.69
N GLY A 113 0.58 -6.30 0.50
CA GLY A 113 -0.20 -7.46 0.09
C GLY A 113 0.56 -8.36 -0.89
N ALA A 114 -0.15 -9.21 -1.62
CA ALA A 114 0.42 -10.26 -2.46
C ALA A 114 1.32 -11.24 -1.67
N GLY A 115 0.92 -11.57 -0.44
CA GLY A 115 1.60 -12.42 0.53
C GLY A 115 1.34 -11.93 1.95
N LEU A 116 1.96 -12.57 2.93
CA LEU A 116 1.90 -12.15 4.34
C LEU A 116 3.14 -11.31 4.66
N PRO A 117 3.01 -10.01 4.98
CA PRO A 117 4.13 -9.12 5.28
C PRO A 117 4.64 -9.32 6.72
N ALA A 118 5.27 -10.48 6.96
CA ALA A 118 5.69 -10.88 8.31
C ALA A 118 6.61 -9.84 8.97
N ASP A 119 7.55 -9.30 8.21
CA ASP A 119 8.63 -8.45 8.71
C ASP A 119 8.36 -6.94 8.51
N LEU A 120 7.13 -6.56 8.08
CA LEU A 120 6.75 -5.16 7.91
C LEU A 120 6.93 -4.33 9.20
N PRO A 121 6.56 -4.82 10.40
CA PRO A 121 6.78 -4.06 11.63
C PRO A 121 8.24 -3.67 11.87
N ALA A 122 9.19 -4.56 11.57
CA ALA A 122 10.61 -4.26 11.69
C ALA A 122 11.08 -3.17 10.71
N CYS A 123 10.41 -3.02 9.57
CA CYS A 123 10.75 -1.98 8.60
C CYS A 123 10.30 -0.58 9.05
N VAL A 124 9.30 -0.48 9.92
CA VAL A 124 8.73 0.80 10.39
C VAL A 124 9.12 1.13 11.83
N GLU A 125 9.92 0.29 12.48
CA GLU A 125 10.33 0.47 13.87
C GLU A 125 10.96 1.86 14.10
N GLY A 126 10.53 2.54 15.15
CA GLY A 126 11.00 3.89 15.50
C GLY A 126 10.43 5.01 14.63
N SER A 127 9.56 4.72 13.65
CA SER A 127 8.90 5.71 12.80
C SER A 127 7.45 5.98 13.23
N LYS A 128 6.81 6.96 12.58
CA LYS A 128 5.38 7.24 12.71
C LYS A 128 4.54 6.57 11.62
N THR A 129 5.20 5.91 10.65
CA THR A 129 4.54 5.28 9.50
C THR A 129 3.61 4.17 9.96
N LYS A 130 2.35 4.23 9.51
CA LYS A 130 1.33 3.22 9.81
C LYS A 130 1.50 1.99 8.94
N ILE A 131 1.03 0.84 9.43
CA ILE A 131 1.09 -0.43 8.71
C ILE A 131 -0.29 -1.00 8.44
N ALA A 132 -0.54 -1.32 7.18
CA ALA A 132 -1.83 -1.78 6.68
C ALA A 132 -1.66 -3.03 5.79
N PRO A 133 -1.75 -4.25 6.34
CA PRO A 133 -1.73 -5.45 5.52
C PRO A 133 -3.00 -5.59 4.70
N ILE A 134 -2.84 -6.08 3.45
CA ILE A 134 -3.94 -6.43 2.56
C ILE A 134 -4.19 -7.94 2.67
N ILE A 135 -5.38 -8.32 3.11
CA ILE A 135 -5.70 -9.68 3.55
C ILE A 135 -6.93 -10.21 2.82
N GLY A 136 -6.78 -11.39 2.20
CA GLY A 136 -7.87 -12.08 1.49
C GLY A 136 -8.69 -13.06 2.36
N SER A 137 -8.32 -13.34 3.62
CA SER A 137 -9.08 -14.25 4.46
C SER A 137 -8.93 -13.99 5.96
N PRO A 138 -9.97 -14.30 6.78
CA PRO A 138 -9.89 -14.18 8.24
C PRO A 138 -8.80 -15.05 8.86
N LYS A 139 -8.49 -16.20 8.24
CA LYS A 139 -7.41 -17.10 8.69
C LYS A 139 -6.04 -16.43 8.51
N ALA A 140 -5.78 -15.85 7.33
CA ALA A 140 -4.55 -15.15 7.04
C ALA A 140 -4.36 -13.94 7.98
N CYS A 141 -5.42 -13.16 8.21
CA CYS A 141 -5.41 -12.05 9.15
C CYS A 141 -4.99 -12.49 10.56
N ARG A 142 -5.67 -13.50 11.12
CA ARG A 142 -5.34 -14.01 12.45
C ARG A 142 -3.92 -14.54 12.57
N ILE A 143 -3.41 -15.22 11.54
CA ILE A 143 -2.04 -15.71 11.52
C ILE A 143 -1.05 -14.55 11.55
N LEU A 144 -1.24 -13.56 10.68
CA LEU A 144 -0.35 -12.40 10.59
C LEU A 144 -0.33 -11.58 11.87
N LEU A 145 -1.49 -11.24 12.43
CA LEU A 145 -1.58 -10.43 13.65
C LEU A 145 -0.96 -11.16 14.85
N LYS A 146 -1.17 -12.48 14.99
CA LYS A 146 -0.48 -13.28 16.01
C LYS A 146 1.03 -13.34 15.84
N LEU A 147 1.50 -13.35 14.60
CA LEU A 147 2.92 -13.35 14.28
C LEU A 147 3.54 -12.00 14.65
N TRP A 148 2.89 -10.89 14.30
CA TRP A 148 3.34 -9.55 14.65
C TRP A 148 3.33 -9.31 16.17
N ASP A 149 2.27 -9.74 16.88
CA ASP A 149 2.21 -9.67 18.34
C ASP A 149 3.36 -10.45 18.99
N ARG A 150 3.61 -11.69 18.54
CA ARG A 150 4.65 -12.56 19.11
C ARG A 150 6.08 -12.05 18.87
N HIS A 151 6.37 -11.56 17.66
CA HIS A 151 7.74 -11.24 17.25
C HIS A 151 8.08 -9.75 17.35
N HIS A 152 7.09 -8.89 17.27
CA HIS A 152 7.29 -7.45 17.20
C HIS A 152 6.48 -6.67 18.25
N HIS A 153 5.68 -7.37 19.09
CA HIS A 153 4.83 -6.76 20.13
C HIS A 153 3.95 -5.62 19.59
N THR A 154 3.42 -5.79 18.39
CA THR A 154 2.63 -4.79 17.66
C THR A 154 1.44 -5.42 16.94
N THR A 155 0.58 -4.57 16.42
CA THR A 155 -0.57 -4.97 15.58
C THR A 155 -0.70 -4.04 14.37
N ALA A 156 -1.61 -4.35 13.45
CA ALA A 156 -1.90 -3.49 12.31
C ALA A 156 -2.68 -2.24 12.75
N ASP A 157 -2.32 -1.08 12.19
CA ASP A 157 -3.06 0.18 12.37
C ASP A 157 -4.37 0.16 11.56
N LEU A 158 -4.36 -0.52 10.42
CA LEU A 158 -5.48 -0.74 9.52
C LEU A 158 -5.34 -2.10 8.85
N VAL A 159 -6.44 -2.77 8.54
CA VAL A 159 -6.45 -3.98 7.72
C VAL A 159 -7.30 -3.72 6.49
N VAL A 160 -6.72 -3.94 5.31
CA VAL A 160 -7.46 -3.92 4.04
C VAL A 160 -7.99 -5.32 3.75
N ILE A 161 -9.31 -5.46 3.66
CA ILE A 161 -9.96 -6.72 3.34
C ILE A 161 -10.17 -6.80 1.83
N GLU A 162 -9.45 -7.73 1.19
CA GLU A 162 -9.57 -7.97 -0.24
C GLU A 162 -10.78 -8.88 -0.51
N GLY A 163 -11.67 -8.43 -1.38
CA GLY A 163 -12.81 -9.21 -1.82
C GLY A 163 -12.46 -10.16 -2.99
N PRO A 164 -13.25 -11.22 -3.24
CA PRO A 164 -12.99 -12.18 -4.31
C PRO A 164 -13.13 -11.59 -5.73
N LYS A 165 -13.67 -10.38 -5.85
CA LYS A 165 -13.80 -9.64 -7.10
C LYS A 165 -12.87 -8.43 -7.19
N ALA A 166 -11.85 -8.34 -6.32
CA ALA A 166 -10.86 -7.30 -6.40
C ALA A 166 -10.08 -7.40 -7.72
N GLY A 167 -9.66 -6.27 -8.27
CA GLY A 167 -8.79 -6.24 -9.45
C GLY A 167 -7.32 -6.48 -9.07
N GLY A 168 -6.50 -6.91 -10.05
CA GLY A 168 -5.06 -7.10 -9.87
C GLY A 168 -4.68 -8.46 -9.30
N HIS A 169 -3.62 -8.49 -8.48
CA HIS A 169 -3.17 -9.72 -7.83
C HIS A 169 -4.14 -10.13 -6.72
N LEU A 170 -4.63 -11.35 -6.78
CA LEU A 170 -5.65 -11.85 -5.86
C LEU A 170 -5.08 -12.83 -4.84
N GLY A 171 -5.49 -12.65 -3.59
CA GLY A 171 -5.20 -13.57 -2.49
C GLY A 171 -6.12 -14.79 -2.43
N TYR A 172 -6.91 -15.04 -3.48
CA TYR A 172 -7.88 -16.14 -3.55
C TYR A 172 -7.42 -17.25 -4.48
N THR A 173 -7.84 -18.49 -4.18
CA THR A 173 -7.65 -19.63 -5.07
C THR A 173 -8.63 -19.57 -6.25
N CYS A 174 -8.29 -20.24 -7.36
CA CYS A 174 -9.07 -20.28 -8.61
C CYS A 174 -10.55 -20.66 -8.40
N LEU A 175 -10.87 -21.51 -7.43
CA LEU A 175 -12.23 -21.94 -7.13
C LEU A 175 -13.14 -20.85 -6.54
N LEU A 176 -12.55 -19.85 -5.86
CA LEU A 176 -13.29 -18.69 -5.37
C LEU A 176 -13.41 -17.60 -6.44
N TYR A 177 -12.58 -17.66 -7.47
CA TYR A 177 -12.56 -16.75 -8.60
C TYR A 177 -13.69 -17.01 -9.61
N THR A 178 -14.15 -18.24 -9.69
CA THR A 178 -15.18 -18.70 -10.64
C THR A 178 -16.61 -18.43 -10.18
N SER A 179 -16.81 -17.54 -9.20
CA SER A 179 -18.15 -17.01 -8.95
C SER A 179 -18.62 -16.32 -10.25
N PRO A 180 -19.73 -16.76 -10.88
CA PRO A 180 -20.13 -16.27 -12.18
C PRO A 180 -20.28 -14.75 -12.15
N SER A 181 -19.68 -14.07 -13.12
CA SER A 181 -19.91 -12.66 -13.34
C SER A 181 -21.40 -12.37 -13.45
N PRO A 182 -21.90 -11.23 -13.00
CA PRO A 182 -23.27 -10.82 -13.28
C PRO A 182 -23.63 -10.87 -14.79
N ARG A 183 -22.62 -10.81 -15.67
CA ARG A 183 -22.78 -10.98 -17.12
C ARG A 183 -23.03 -12.43 -17.53
N ASP A 184 -22.56 -13.40 -16.74
CA ASP A 184 -22.74 -14.84 -17.03
C ASP A 184 -24.10 -15.36 -16.57
N ARG A 185 -24.91 -14.53 -15.90
CA ARG A 185 -26.27 -14.86 -15.46
C ARG A 185 -27.35 -14.50 -16.49
N SER A 186 -26.95 -13.97 -17.64
CA SER A 186 -27.89 -13.56 -18.73
C SER A 186 -28.00 -14.60 -19.85
N LEU A 187 -27.65 -15.86 -19.60
CA LEU A 187 -27.87 -16.98 -20.51
C LEU A 187 -28.91 -17.93 -19.93
#